data_ce7e8fdbf611487518ef81387107b38b
#
_entry.id   ce7e8fdbf611487518ef81387107b38b
#
_cell.length_a   1.000
_cell.length_b   1.000
_cell.length_c   1.000
_cell.angle_alpha   90.00
_cell.angle_beta   90.00
_cell.angle_gamma   90.00
#
_symmetry.space_group_name_H-M   'P 1'
#
loop_
_entity.id
_entity.type
_entity.pdbx_description
1 polymer ?
#
loop_
_entity_poly.entity_id
_entity_poly.type
_entity_poly.pdbx_seq_one_letter_code
_entity_poly.pdbx_strand_id
1 'polypeptide(L)'
;MKTASACCLTSLWLFVALTLCPAAAQEKKAAPPPKAEGYAASVPKPTLAGVRYGDHERHVLDFWRAESDQPTPVAFVIHGGGWTGGSKERLDRFADAGALLKAGISVVAINYRYTSHAGAAGIDPPVKAPLHDAARALQFVRHKATQWNLDKARIGAAGGSAGACSSLWLAFHDDLADPKSDDPIARESTRLWCAAVTGAQTTLDPQQMKAWTPNSRYGGHAFGLRDFGAFLAGREKILSWIAEYSPYALVTRDDPPVYLIYSAPPALGQDQKDPTHTANFGVKLQEHCAATGVACELVYPGAPHVKHATPTSYLIATLKAKRG
;
A
#
# COMPACT_ATOMS: atom_id res chain seq x y z
N MET A 1 -93.53 29.06 -27.98
CA MET A 1 -93.83 27.75 -28.59
C MET A 1 -92.53 27.00 -28.81
N LYS A 2 -92.52 25.77 -28.45
CA LYS A 2 -91.47 24.73 -28.54
C LYS A 2 -90.45 24.65 -27.40
N THR A 3 -90.74 23.77 -26.52
CA THR A 3 -90.03 23.10 -25.48
C THR A 3 -88.83 22.31 -25.99
N ALA A 4 -87.74 22.39 -25.36
CA ALA A 4 -86.58 21.46 -25.53
C ALA A 4 -86.24 20.82 -24.20
N SER A 5 -86.37 19.53 -24.19
CA SER A 5 -86.13 18.64 -23.05
C SER A 5 -84.64 18.50 -22.78
N ALA A 6 -84.18 18.69 -21.49
CA ALA A 6 -82.84 18.43 -21.08
C ALA A 6 -82.68 16.98 -20.63
N CYS A 7 -81.79 16.26 -21.27
CA CYS A 7 -81.38 14.90 -20.90
C CYS A 7 -80.19 14.95 -19.92
N CYS A 8 -80.43 14.46 -18.71
CA CYS A 8 -79.44 14.43 -17.65
C CYS A 8 -78.60 13.12 -17.78
N LEU A 9 -77.35 13.24 -18.16
CA LEU A 9 -76.37 12.15 -18.15
C LEU A 9 -75.56 12.18 -16.84
N THR A 10 -75.91 11.25 -15.97
CA THR A 10 -75.12 10.98 -14.76
C THR A 10 -73.84 10.19 -15.04
N SER A 11 -72.69 10.80 -15.03
CA SER A 11 -71.41 10.11 -15.16
C SER A 11 -71.00 9.52 -13.82
N LEU A 12 -70.95 8.20 -13.76
CA LEU A 12 -70.49 7.42 -12.61
C LEU A 12 -68.94 7.40 -12.64
N TRP A 13 -68.26 8.11 -11.71
CA TRP A 13 -66.82 8.05 -11.51
C TRP A 13 -66.46 6.86 -10.61
N LEU A 14 -65.80 5.87 -11.22
CA LEU A 14 -65.21 4.71 -10.49
C LEU A 14 -63.89 5.13 -9.92
N PHE A 15 -63.81 5.37 -8.61
CA PHE A 15 -62.53 5.58 -7.89
C PHE A 15 -61.85 4.22 -7.66
N VAL A 16 -60.80 3.95 -8.45
CA VAL A 16 -59.88 2.84 -8.16
C VAL A 16 -58.90 3.34 -7.12
N ALA A 17 -59.06 2.91 -5.88
CA ALA A 17 -58.07 3.14 -4.82
C ALA A 17 -56.87 2.22 -5.05
N LEU A 18 -55.77 2.75 -5.61
CA LEU A 18 -54.47 2.08 -5.58
C LEU A 18 -53.92 2.11 -4.15
N THR A 19 -54.00 0.98 -3.47
CA THR A 19 -53.25 0.76 -2.21
C THR A 19 -51.78 0.61 -2.53
N LEU A 20 -50.98 1.67 -2.35
CA LEU A 20 -49.52 1.59 -2.30
C LEU A 20 -49.10 0.84 -1.03
N CYS A 21 -48.69 -0.42 -1.23
CA CYS A 21 -47.97 -1.16 -0.18
C CYS A 21 -46.56 -0.54 -0.05
N PRO A 22 -46.14 -0.08 1.12
CA PRO A 22 -44.77 0.35 1.28
C PRO A 22 -43.86 -0.89 1.20
N ALA A 23 -42.99 -0.94 0.19
CA ALA A 23 -41.93 -1.93 0.13
C ALA A 23 -41.00 -1.69 1.35
N ALA A 24 -41.03 -2.61 2.31
CA ALA A 24 -40.12 -2.62 3.41
C ALA A 24 -38.69 -2.75 2.84
N ALA A 25 -37.91 -1.69 2.95
CA ALA A 25 -36.48 -1.71 2.68
C ALA A 25 -35.85 -2.71 3.68
N GLN A 26 -35.44 -3.87 3.19
CA GLN A 26 -34.61 -4.78 3.96
C GLN A 26 -33.26 -4.09 4.20
N GLU A 27 -33.04 -3.60 5.42
CA GLU A 27 -31.72 -3.25 5.89
C GLU A 27 -30.79 -4.46 5.73
N LYS A 28 -29.86 -4.37 4.79
CA LYS A 28 -28.76 -5.32 4.70
C LYS A 28 -27.98 -5.20 6.02
N LYS A 29 -28.16 -6.16 6.91
CA LYS A 29 -27.33 -6.32 8.10
C LYS A 29 -25.86 -6.24 7.66
N ALA A 30 -25.14 -5.25 8.17
CA ALA A 30 -23.71 -5.13 7.94
C ALA A 30 -23.05 -6.45 8.35
N ALA A 31 -22.19 -7.00 7.50
CA ALA A 31 -21.43 -8.19 7.83
C ALA A 31 -20.62 -7.91 9.10
N PRO A 32 -20.54 -8.88 10.05
CA PRO A 32 -19.73 -8.69 11.24
C PRO A 32 -18.29 -8.35 10.84
N PRO A 33 -17.62 -7.46 11.59
CA PRO A 33 -16.22 -7.13 11.31
C PRO A 33 -15.41 -8.43 11.28
N PRO A 34 -14.46 -8.58 10.33
CA PRO A 34 -13.62 -9.75 10.29
C PRO A 34 -12.93 -9.92 11.64
N LYS A 35 -12.95 -11.14 12.19
CA LYS A 35 -12.20 -11.48 13.42
C LYS A 35 -10.78 -10.95 13.24
N ALA A 36 -10.27 -10.22 14.23
CA ALA A 36 -8.89 -9.79 14.25
C ALA A 36 -8.00 -11.03 14.04
N GLU A 37 -7.32 -11.12 12.90
CA GLU A 37 -6.33 -12.16 12.64
C GLU A 37 -5.21 -11.95 13.68
N GLY A 38 -4.86 -12.95 14.46
CA GLY A 38 -3.67 -12.91 15.29
C GLY A 38 -2.43 -13.15 14.44
N TYR A 39 -1.27 -12.87 14.98
CA TYR A 39 0.00 -13.24 14.34
C TYR A 39 0.11 -14.75 14.18
N ALA A 40 0.80 -15.20 13.12
CA ALA A 40 1.20 -16.59 12.97
C ALA A 40 2.08 -17.03 14.16
N ALA A 41 2.03 -18.31 14.52
CA ALA A 41 2.78 -18.85 15.67
C ALA A 41 4.32 -18.68 15.53
N SER A 42 4.81 -18.49 14.30
CA SER A 42 6.23 -18.19 14.01
C SER A 42 6.64 -16.77 14.37
N VAL A 43 5.69 -15.85 14.53
CA VAL A 43 5.98 -14.44 14.86
C VAL A 43 6.08 -14.29 16.37
N PRO A 44 7.20 -13.79 16.92
CA PRO A 44 7.32 -13.53 18.34
C PRO A 44 6.25 -12.55 18.84
N LYS A 45 5.94 -12.59 20.12
CA LYS A 45 5.03 -11.60 20.72
C LYS A 45 5.66 -10.19 20.61
N PRO A 46 4.90 -9.16 20.18
CA PRO A 46 5.43 -7.80 20.12
C PRO A 46 5.78 -7.26 21.51
N THR A 47 6.82 -6.45 21.57
CA THR A 47 7.20 -5.70 22.78
C THR A 47 6.14 -4.65 23.12
N LEU A 48 5.62 -3.96 22.11
CA LEU A 48 4.50 -3.03 22.22
C LEU A 48 3.48 -3.36 21.13
N ALA A 49 2.21 -3.50 21.51
CA ALA A 49 1.12 -3.79 20.59
C ALA A 49 0.11 -2.63 20.57
N GLY A 50 -0.48 -2.37 19.39
CA GLY A 50 -1.55 -1.38 19.22
C GLY A 50 -1.11 0.06 19.49
N VAL A 51 0.16 0.38 19.27
CA VAL A 51 0.68 1.75 19.46
C VAL A 51 0.08 2.66 18.38
N ARG A 52 -0.55 3.75 18.81
CA ARG A 52 -1.18 4.71 17.90
C ARG A 52 -0.14 5.70 17.37
N TYR A 53 -0.13 5.91 16.04
CA TYR A 53 0.71 6.91 15.37
C TYR A 53 -0.10 8.09 14.76
N GLY A 54 -1.43 8.06 14.93
CA GLY A 54 -2.38 9.08 14.47
C GLY A 54 -3.79 8.80 14.99
N ASP A 55 -4.78 9.61 14.57
CA ASP A 55 -6.13 9.64 15.16
C ASP A 55 -7.10 8.59 14.58
N HIS A 56 -6.84 8.10 13.35
CA HIS A 56 -7.72 7.10 12.74
C HIS A 56 -7.57 5.74 13.43
N GLU A 57 -8.63 4.93 13.50
CA GLU A 57 -8.60 3.60 14.14
C GLU A 57 -7.52 2.67 13.58
N ARG A 58 -7.21 2.82 12.28
CA ARG A 58 -6.16 2.05 11.61
C ARG A 58 -4.76 2.67 11.75
N HIS A 59 -4.60 3.83 12.36
CA HIS A 59 -3.28 4.40 12.65
C HIS A 59 -2.65 3.72 13.86
N VAL A 60 -2.40 2.42 13.73
CA VAL A 60 -1.79 1.58 14.77
C VAL A 60 -0.64 0.77 14.21
N LEU A 61 0.35 0.55 15.04
CA LEU A 61 1.50 -0.30 14.74
C LEU A 61 1.83 -1.22 15.92
N ASP A 62 2.54 -2.30 15.64
CA ASP A 62 3.18 -3.13 16.66
C ASP A 62 4.69 -3.06 16.50
N PHE A 63 5.39 -3.16 17.61
CA PHE A 63 6.83 -3.01 17.72
C PHE A 63 7.47 -4.19 18.43
N TRP A 64 8.51 -4.73 17.84
CA TRP A 64 9.40 -5.75 18.42
C TRP A 64 10.77 -5.15 18.59
N ARG A 65 11.23 -5.07 19.83
CA ARG A 65 12.55 -4.55 20.17
C ARG A 65 13.58 -5.66 20.08
N ALA A 66 14.64 -5.44 19.31
CA ALA A 66 15.83 -6.29 19.38
C ALA A 66 16.62 -5.98 20.66
N GLU A 67 17.20 -7.01 21.28
CA GLU A 67 18.06 -6.87 22.44
C GLU A 67 19.41 -6.27 22.02
N SER A 68 19.74 -5.10 22.57
CA SER A 68 21.00 -4.39 22.31
C SER A 68 21.20 -3.23 23.26
N ASP A 69 22.48 -3.02 23.68
CA ASP A 69 22.90 -1.83 24.42
C ASP A 69 23.13 -0.61 23.50
N GLN A 70 23.15 -0.84 22.19
CA GLN A 70 23.29 0.20 21.17
C GLN A 70 22.00 0.38 20.40
N PRO A 71 21.73 1.57 19.83
CA PRO A 71 20.57 1.77 18.96
C PRO A 71 20.54 0.79 17.79
N THR A 72 19.40 0.12 17.61
CA THR A 72 19.21 -0.94 16.61
C THR A 72 18.63 -0.41 15.30
N PRO A 73 19.08 -0.92 14.14
CA PRO A 73 18.37 -0.70 12.88
C PRO A 73 16.91 -1.20 12.95
N VAL A 74 16.08 -0.75 12.01
CA VAL A 74 14.66 -1.09 12.00
C VAL A 74 14.25 -1.71 10.65
N ALA A 75 13.53 -2.81 10.68
CA ALA A 75 12.73 -3.31 9.58
C ALA A 75 11.27 -2.82 9.72
N PHE A 76 10.85 -1.94 8.82
CA PHE A 76 9.53 -1.32 8.79
C PHE A 76 8.65 -2.04 7.78
N VAL A 77 7.63 -2.79 8.25
CA VAL A 77 6.86 -3.73 7.44
C VAL A 77 5.46 -3.20 7.15
N ILE A 78 5.12 -3.18 5.86
CA ILE A 78 3.84 -2.68 5.33
C ILE A 78 3.09 -3.85 4.68
N HIS A 79 1.88 -4.16 5.17
CA HIS A 79 1.08 -5.26 4.63
C HIS A 79 0.53 -4.96 3.23
N GLY A 80 0.27 -6.02 2.46
CA GLY A 80 -0.45 -5.97 1.20
C GLY A 80 -1.98 -5.94 1.37
N GLY A 81 -2.69 -6.22 0.28
CA GLY A 81 -4.16 -6.26 0.25
C GLY A 81 -4.79 -5.16 -0.61
N GLY A 82 -4.06 -4.68 -1.63
CA GLY A 82 -4.57 -3.72 -2.61
C GLY A 82 -4.98 -2.37 -2.04
N TRP A 83 -4.48 -2.01 -0.87
CA TRP A 83 -4.93 -0.84 -0.08
C TRP A 83 -6.43 -0.85 0.25
N THR A 84 -7.10 -2.01 0.09
CA THR A 84 -8.53 -2.19 0.38
C THR A 84 -8.78 -3.21 1.49
N GLY A 85 -7.73 -3.89 1.95
CA GLY A 85 -7.78 -4.92 2.98
C GLY A 85 -6.40 -5.25 3.54
N GLY A 86 -6.35 -6.24 4.43
CA GLY A 86 -5.11 -6.70 5.08
C GLY A 86 -4.86 -6.03 6.42
N SER A 87 -3.83 -6.53 7.10
CA SER A 87 -3.45 -6.01 8.42
C SER A 87 -1.99 -6.33 8.74
N LYS A 88 -1.44 -5.65 9.75
CA LYS A 88 -0.07 -5.81 10.25
C LYS A 88 0.22 -7.23 10.75
N GLU A 89 -0.80 -7.98 11.12
CA GLU A 89 -0.70 -9.38 11.57
C GLU A 89 -0.17 -10.32 10.49
N ARG A 90 -0.16 -9.89 9.21
CA ARG A 90 0.42 -10.64 8.08
C ARG A 90 1.93 -10.40 7.89
N LEU A 91 2.61 -9.90 8.90
CA LEU A 91 4.04 -9.61 8.91
C LEU A 91 4.90 -10.78 8.38
N ASP A 92 4.61 -12.01 8.82
CA ASP A 92 5.31 -13.25 8.45
C ASP A 92 5.37 -13.54 6.94
N ARG A 93 4.47 -12.98 6.17
CA ARG A 93 4.45 -13.10 4.71
C ARG A 93 5.52 -12.28 4.00
N PHE A 94 6.10 -11.29 4.69
CA PHE A 94 6.98 -10.31 4.08
C PHE A 94 8.35 -10.23 4.74
N ALA A 95 8.43 -10.61 6.02
CA ALA A 95 9.68 -10.62 6.76
C ALA A 95 9.63 -11.66 7.91
N ASP A 96 10.75 -12.29 8.18
CA ASP A 96 10.94 -13.16 9.35
C ASP A 96 11.37 -12.29 10.54
N ALA A 97 10.41 -11.97 11.40
CA ALA A 97 10.65 -11.15 12.60
C ALA A 97 11.65 -11.80 13.55
N GLY A 98 11.59 -13.12 13.72
CA GLY A 98 12.52 -13.85 14.59
C GLY A 98 13.97 -13.76 14.11
N ALA A 99 14.19 -13.94 12.81
CA ALA A 99 15.52 -13.81 12.21
C ALA A 99 16.05 -12.37 12.29
N LEU A 100 15.20 -11.36 12.07
CA LEU A 100 15.57 -9.95 12.19
C LEU A 100 15.98 -9.60 13.64
N LEU A 101 15.18 -9.98 14.62
CA LEU A 101 15.47 -9.75 16.04
C LEU A 101 16.77 -10.43 16.47
N LYS A 102 16.99 -11.68 16.06
CA LYS A 102 18.23 -12.42 16.31
C LYS A 102 19.44 -11.73 15.67
N ALA A 103 19.25 -11.04 14.55
CA ALA A 103 20.30 -10.25 13.92
C ALA A 103 20.52 -8.86 14.56
N GLY A 104 19.78 -8.51 15.62
CA GLY A 104 19.86 -7.21 16.29
C GLY A 104 19.12 -6.09 15.53
N ILE A 105 18.08 -6.43 14.77
CA ILE A 105 17.26 -5.49 14.02
C ILE A 105 15.86 -5.48 14.63
N SER A 106 15.42 -4.34 15.11
CA SER A 106 14.06 -4.15 15.61
C SER A 106 13.05 -4.17 14.46
N VAL A 107 11.80 -4.54 14.75
CA VAL A 107 10.75 -4.69 13.73
C VAL A 107 9.56 -3.81 14.08
N VAL A 108 8.96 -3.19 13.07
CA VAL A 108 7.70 -2.47 13.17
C VAL A 108 6.77 -2.99 12.07
N ALA A 109 5.52 -3.30 12.42
CA ALA A 109 4.48 -3.61 11.44
C ALA A 109 3.32 -2.65 11.62
N ILE A 110 2.83 -2.08 10.52
CA ILE A 110 1.83 -1.01 10.55
C ILE A 110 0.50 -1.45 9.92
N ASN A 111 -0.60 -0.90 10.43
CA ASN A 111 -1.84 -0.72 9.70
C ASN A 111 -1.88 0.69 9.12
N TYR A 112 -2.66 0.90 8.06
CA TYR A 112 -2.88 2.18 7.39
C TYR A 112 -4.35 2.27 6.94
N ARG A 113 -4.87 3.47 6.66
CA ARG A 113 -6.20 3.66 6.08
C ARG A 113 -6.29 2.99 4.72
N TYR A 114 -7.44 2.39 4.43
CA TYR A 114 -7.73 1.89 3.09
C TYR A 114 -8.17 3.02 2.15
N THR A 115 -8.14 2.76 0.86
CA THR A 115 -8.65 3.69 -0.16
C THR A 115 -10.12 4.04 0.03
N SER A 116 -10.92 3.12 0.61
CA SER A 116 -12.33 3.38 0.98
C SER A 116 -12.48 4.46 2.06
N HIS A 117 -11.53 4.58 2.98
CA HIS A 117 -11.53 5.63 4.01
C HIS A 117 -11.15 7.00 3.44
N ALA A 118 -10.39 7.03 2.34
CA ALA A 118 -9.98 8.27 1.68
C ALA A 118 -11.20 9.06 1.16
N GLY A 119 -12.14 8.38 0.49
CA GLY A 119 -13.35 9.02 -0.03
C GLY A 119 -14.19 9.68 1.08
N ALA A 120 -14.36 8.99 2.22
CA ALA A 120 -15.08 9.52 3.37
C ALA A 120 -14.37 10.73 4.02
N ALA A 121 -13.04 10.82 3.88
CA ALA A 121 -12.22 11.92 4.39
C ALA A 121 -11.95 13.04 3.37
N GLY A 122 -12.51 12.95 2.15
CA GLY A 122 -12.27 13.93 1.08
C GLY A 122 -10.83 13.93 0.56
N ILE A 123 -10.11 12.80 0.68
CA ILE A 123 -8.72 12.65 0.22
C ILE A 123 -8.71 12.11 -1.20
N ASP A 124 -8.07 12.83 -2.10
CA ASP A 124 -7.97 12.48 -3.51
C ASP A 124 -6.53 12.63 -4.02
N PRO A 125 -5.97 11.68 -4.78
CA PRO A 125 -6.54 10.36 -5.09
C PRO A 125 -6.59 9.44 -3.86
N PRO A 126 -7.44 8.38 -3.89
CA PRO A 126 -7.61 7.49 -2.73
C PRO A 126 -6.32 6.85 -2.21
N VAL A 127 -5.35 6.54 -3.08
CA VAL A 127 -4.06 5.95 -2.70
C VAL A 127 -3.21 6.88 -1.83
N LYS A 128 -3.46 8.19 -1.87
CA LYS A 128 -2.78 9.17 -1.00
C LYS A 128 -2.93 8.81 0.47
N ALA A 129 -4.13 8.35 0.91
CA ALA A 129 -4.35 8.02 2.31
C ALA A 129 -3.39 6.91 2.83
N PRO A 130 -3.36 5.69 2.26
CA PRO A 130 -2.46 4.64 2.74
C PRO A 130 -0.97 4.99 2.59
N LEU A 131 -0.56 5.69 1.54
CA LEU A 131 0.85 6.05 1.33
C LEU A 131 1.32 7.10 2.33
N HIS A 132 0.54 8.17 2.55
CA HIS A 132 0.87 9.18 3.55
C HIS A 132 0.73 8.66 4.99
N ASP A 133 -0.14 7.68 5.25
CA ASP A 133 -0.20 7.02 6.55
C ASP A 133 1.08 6.21 6.82
N ALA A 134 1.62 5.53 5.79
CA ALA A 134 2.89 4.82 5.91
C ALA A 134 4.06 5.80 6.16
N ALA A 135 4.08 6.94 5.47
CA ALA A 135 5.05 8.01 5.72
C ALA A 135 4.94 8.56 7.15
N ARG A 136 3.71 8.83 7.62
CA ARG A 136 3.46 9.30 8.99
C ARG A 136 3.89 8.28 10.04
N ALA A 137 3.62 7.00 9.82
CA ALA A 137 4.06 5.94 10.72
C ALA A 137 5.59 5.84 10.78
N LEU A 138 6.28 6.01 9.65
CA LEU A 138 7.75 6.04 9.58
C LEU A 138 8.32 7.23 10.35
N GLN A 139 7.74 8.43 10.19
CA GLN A 139 8.10 9.62 10.96
C GLN A 139 7.87 9.40 12.47
N PHE A 140 6.75 8.78 12.84
CA PHE A 140 6.46 8.44 14.23
C PHE A 140 7.50 7.49 14.83
N VAL A 141 7.92 6.46 14.10
CA VAL A 141 8.99 5.53 14.53
C VAL A 141 10.30 6.27 14.76
N ARG A 142 10.67 7.20 13.86
CA ARG A 142 11.87 8.06 14.04
C ARG A 142 11.77 8.97 15.25
N HIS A 143 10.60 9.57 15.46
CA HIS A 143 10.34 10.39 16.64
C HIS A 143 10.48 9.59 17.95
N LYS A 144 10.14 8.30 17.92
CA LYS A 144 10.29 7.38 19.07
C LYS A 144 11.70 6.78 19.20
N ALA A 145 12.63 7.07 18.31
CA ALA A 145 13.90 6.37 18.21
C ALA A 145 14.70 6.36 19.54
N THR A 146 14.81 7.48 20.23
CA THR A 146 15.50 7.55 21.53
C THR A 146 14.81 6.69 22.59
N GLN A 147 13.48 6.77 22.68
CA GLN A 147 12.68 6.01 23.63
C GLN A 147 12.74 4.50 23.39
N TRP A 148 12.84 4.09 22.13
CA TRP A 148 12.78 2.69 21.70
C TRP A 148 14.17 2.09 21.43
N ASN A 149 15.25 2.85 21.65
CA ASN A 149 16.64 2.49 21.37
C ASN A 149 16.85 2.09 19.89
N LEU A 150 16.40 2.95 18.97
CA LEU A 150 16.50 2.73 17.52
C LEU A 150 17.53 3.65 16.88
N ASP A 151 18.23 3.14 15.89
CA ASP A 151 19.02 3.95 14.96
C ASP A 151 18.09 4.50 13.87
N LYS A 152 17.65 5.74 14.06
CA LYS A 152 16.71 6.40 13.13
C LYS A 152 17.29 6.63 11.74
N ALA A 153 18.60 6.54 11.55
CA ALA A 153 19.21 6.64 10.23
C ALA A 153 19.13 5.33 9.45
N ARG A 154 19.00 4.17 10.11
CA ARG A 154 19.01 2.84 9.50
C ARG A 154 17.63 2.17 9.58
N ILE A 155 16.67 2.67 8.82
CA ILE A 155 15.33 2.08 8.68
C ILE A 155 15.15 1.56 7.25
N GLY A 156 14.97 0.24 7.11
CA GLY A 156 14.65 -0.41 5.85
C GLY A 156 13.17 -0.78 5.80
N ALA A 157 12.50 -0.57 4.66
CA ALA A 157 11.11 -0.99 4.48
C ALA A 157 11.00 -2.39 3.88
N ALA A 158 9.93 -3.12 4.25
CA ALA A 158 9.52 -4.37 3.61
C ALA A 158 8.02 -4.40 3.40
N GLY A 159 7.58 -5.19 2.42
CA GLY A 159 6.16 -5.37 2.17
C GLY A 159 5.87 -6.26 0.97
N GLY A 160 4.59 -6.56 0.74
CA GLY A 160 4.16 -7.35 -0.41
C GLY A 160 3.00 -6.70 -1.13
N SER A 161 2.91 -6.87 -2.47
CA SER A 161 1.82 -6.33 -3.28
C SER A 161 1.65 -4.80 -3.07
N ALA A 162 0.48 -4.32 -2.62
CA ALA A 162 0.26 -2.93 -2.28
C ALA A 162 1.25 -2.40 -1.22
N GLY A 163 1.63 -3.23 -0.22
CA GLY A 163 2.67 -2.87 0.75
C GLY A 163 4.06 -2.78 0.13
N ALA A 164 4.33 -3.58 -0.89
CA ALA A 164 5.55 -3.47 -1.68
C ALA A 164 5.61 -2.17 -2.49
N CYS A 165 4.49 -1.81 -3.15
CA CYS A 165 4.36 -0.54 -3.84
C CYS A 165 4.55 0.64 -2.86
N SER A 166 3.92 0.59 -1.67
CA SER A 166 4.08 1.60 -0.62
C SER A 166 5.53 1.71 -0.12
N SER A 167 6.23 0.57 0.04
CA SER A 167 7.63 0.56 0.45
C SER A 167 8.55 1.17 -0.61
N LEU A 168 8.30 0.90 -1.89
CA LEU A 168 9.04 1.49 -3.00
C LEU A 168 8.71 2.98 -3.17
N TRP A 169 7.45 3.37 -2.96
CA TRP A 169 7.07 4.78 -2.97
C TRP A 169 7.84 5.55 -1.88
N LEU A 170 7.88 5.05 -0.63
CA LEU A 170 8.68 5.65 0.43
C LEU A 170 10.19 5.68 0.11
N ALA A 171 10.69 4.68 -0.62
CA ALA A 171 12.10 4.63 -0.99
C ALA A 171 12.49 5.70 -2.00
N PHE A 172 11.61 5.99 -2.97
CA PHE A 172 11.90 6.85 -4.12
C PHE A 172 11.26 8.25 -4.03
N HIS A 173 10.32 8.46 -3.11
CA HIS A 173 9.69 9.77 -2.91
C HIS A 173 10.66 10.71 -2.18
N ASP A 174 10.62 11.99 -2.53
CA ASP A 174 11.33 13.04 -1.81
C ASP A 174 10.97 13.03 -0.33
N ASP A 175 11.86 13.56 0.50
CA ASP A 175 11.65 13.62 1.93
C ASP A 175 10.43 14.47 2.29
N LEU A 176 9.48 13.88 2.99
CA LEU A 176 8.26 14.56 3.46
C LEU A 176 8.44 15.27 4.81
N ALA A 177 9.66 15.40 5.29
CA ALA A 177 9.94 16.17 6.52
C ALA A 177 9.55 17.63 6.32
N ASP A 178 8.79 18.18 7.27
CA ASP A 178 8.55 19.62 7.38
C ASP A 178 9.26 20.17 8.61
N PRO A 179 10.50 20.71 8.46
CA PRO A 179 11.28 21.23 9.58
C PRO A 179 10.62 22.38 10.34
N LYS A 180 9.64 23.04 9.72
CA LYS A 180 8.93 24.19 10.29
C LYS A 180 7.58 23.83 10.93
N SER A 181 7.17 22.56 10.85
CA SER A 181 5.92 22.09 11.42
C SER A 181 5.92 22.22 12.96
N ASP A 182 4.79 22.62 13.52
CA ASP A 182 4.57 22.59 14.98
C ASP A 182 4.49 21.14 15.50
N ASP A 183 4.13 20.19 14.65
CA ASP A 183 4.11 18.77 14.96
C ASP A 183 5.52 18.18 14.91
N PRO A 184 6.11 17.76 16.06
CA PRO A 184 7.46 17.21 16.10
C PRO A 184 7.62 15.91 15.29
N ILE A 185 6.53 15.15 15.02
CA ILE A 185 6.57 13.97 14.20
C ILE A 185 6.74 14.34 12.72
N ALA A 186 6.04 15.37 12.24
CA ALA A 186 6.15 15.83 10.87
C ALA A 186 7.54 16.40 10.51
N ARG A 187 8.35 16.77 11.52
CA ARG A 187 9.74 17.21 11.32
C ARG A 187 10.71 16.05 11.03
N GLU A 188 10.32 14.80 11.30
CA GLU A 188 11.18 13.63 11.05
C GLU A 188 11.17 13.24 9.56
N SER A 189 12.31 12.76 9.07
CA SER A 189 12.49 12.34 7.68
C SER A 189 11.67 11.10 7.32
N THR A 190 11.29 10.98 6.05
CA THR A 190 10.71 9.76 5.47
C THR A 190 11.70 8.96 4.62
N ARG A 191 12.95 9.42 4.46
CA ARG A 191 13.98 8.71 3.66
C ARG A 191 14.32 7.37 4.28
N LEU A 192 14.44 6.33 3.45
CA LEU A 192 14.79 4.98 3.86
C LEU A 192 16.28 4.68 3.67
N TRP A 193 16.77 3.67 4.38
CA TRP A 193 18.10 3.09 4.16
C TRP A 193 18.10 2.08 3.01
N CYS A 194 17.03 1.32 2.84
CA CYS A 194 16.80 0.36 1.77
C CYS A 194 15.32 -0.06 1.72
N ALA A 195 14.92 -0.76 0.67
CA ALA A 195 13.63 -1.45 0.64
C ALA A 195 13.78 -2.88 0.10
N ALA A 196 13.03 -3.84 0.68
CA ALA A 196 13.02 -5.24 0.28
C ALA A 196 11.59 -5.74 0.11
N VAL A 197 11.15 -5.99 -1.12
CA VAL A 197 9.73 -6.15 -1.44
C VAL A 197 9.41 -7.42 -2.20
N THR A 198 8.18 -7.93 -2.03
CA THR A 198 7.68 -9.15 -2.67
C THR A 198 6.50 -8.83 -3.59
N GLY A 199 6.57 -9.24 -4.86
CA GLY A 199 5.47 -9.12 -5.82
C GLY A 199 4.99 -7.67 -6.03
N ALA A 200 5.92 -6.72 -6.14
CA ALA A 200 5.62 -5.30 -6.23
C ALA A 200 5.01 -4.92 -7.59
N GLN A 201 3.99 -4.07 -7.57
CA GLN A 201 3.64 -3.22 -8.70
C GLN A 201 4.56 -2.00 -8.63
N THR A 202 5.50 -1.91 -9.57
CA THR A 202 6.51 -0.84 -9.56
C THR A 202 6.05 0.41 -10.27
N THR A 203 4.99 0.31 -11.08
CA THR A 203 4.32 1.45 -11.72
C THR A 203 2.83 1.47 -11.40
N LEU A 204 2.26 2.66 -11.38
CA LEU A 204 0.81 2.92 -11.38
C LEU A 204 0.38 3.65 -12.66
N ASP A 205 1.16 3.58 -13.74
CA ASP A 205 0.78 4.04 -15.07
C ASP A 205 0.12 2.88 -15.85
N PRO A 206 -1.18 2.95 -16.20
CA PRO A 206 -1.88 1.87 -16.88
C PRO A 206 -1.33 1.59 -18.28
N GLN A 207 -0.73 2.59 -18.95
CA GLN A 207 -0.11 2.40 -20.26
C GLN A 207 1.17 1.56 -20.15
N GLN A 208 2.01 1.85 -19.15
CA GLN A 208 3.19 1.03 -18.86
C GLN A 208 2.79 -0.40 -18.43
N MET A 209 1.81 -0.51 -17.53
CA MET A 209 1.30 -1.82 -17.11
C MET A 209 0.85 -2.66 -18.29
N LYS A 210 0.05 -2.09 -19.21
CA LYS A 210 -0.44 -2.77 -20.40
C LYS A 210 0.67 -3.13 -21.38
N ALA A 211 1.65 -2.24 -21.57
CA ALA A 211 2.79 -2.50 -22.46
C ALA A 211 3.69 -3.62 -21.93
N TRP A 212 3.91 -3.69 -20.61
CA TRP A 212 4.75 -4.72 -20.01
C TRP A 212 4.03 -6.06 -19.83
N THR A 213 2.71 -6.02 -19.61
CA THR A 213 1.86 -7.17 -19.31
C THR A 213 0.48 -6.93 -19.91
N PRO A 214 0.20 -7.42 -21.14
CA PRO A 214 -1.00 -7.06 -21.92
C PRO A 214 -2.33 -7.36 -21.23
N ASN A 215 -2.39 -8.40 -20.38
CA ASN A 215 -3.57 -8.76 -19.59
C ASN A 215 -3.62 -8.10 -18.20
N SER A 216 -2.91 -6.97 -17.99
CA SER A 216 -2.98 -6.17 -16.75
C SER A 216 -4.40 -5.72 -16.43
N ARG A 217 -4.78 -5.78 -15.15
CA ARG A 217 -6.14 -5.44 -14.66
C ARG A 217 -6.17 -4.75 -13.29
N TYR A 218 -5.00 -4.37 -12.76
CA TYR A 218 -4.83 -3.79 -11.44
C TYR A 218 -4.60 -2.28 -11.52
N GLY A 219 -4.83 -1.55 -10.43
CA GLY A 219 -4.35 -0.18 -10.20
C GLY A 219 -5.43 0.89 -10.26
N GLY A 220 -6.53 0.72 -11.02
CA GLY A 220 -7.56 1.75 -11.17
C GLY A 220 -8.15 2.23 -9.84
N HIS A 221 -8.36 1.31 -8.89
CA HIS A 221 -8.89 1.64 -7.55
C HIS A 221 -7.98 2.54 -6.72
N ALA A 222 -6.68 2.57 -7.00
CA ALA A 222 -5.74 3.50 -6.37
C ALA A 222 -6.10 4.97 -6.66
N PHE A 223 -6.68 5.21 -7.84
CA PHE A 223 -7.10 6.52 -8.30
C PHE A 223 -8.64 6.68 -8.37
N GLY A 224 -9.38 5.85 -7.63
CA GLY A 224 -10.84 5.93 -7.60
C GLY A 224 -11.54 5.50 -8.89
N LEU A 225 -10.83 4.81 -9.79
CA LEU A 225 -11.34 4.36 -11.08
C LEU A 225 -11.85 2.92 -10.98
N ARG A 226 -13.00 2.66 -11.60
CA ARG A 226 -13.80 1.45 -11.44
C ARG A 226 -13.04 0.18 -11.85
N ASP A 227 -12.35 0.22 -12.96
CA ASP A 227 -11.66 -0.93 -13.55
C ASP A 227 -10.45 -0.50 -14.37
N PHE A 228 -9.69 -1.46 -14.91
CA PHE A 228 -8.48 -1.18 -15.68
C PHE A 228 -8.77 -0.47 -17.01
N GLY A 229 -9.93 -0.71 -17.64
CA GLY A 229 -10.34 -0.01 -18.86
C GLY A 229 -10.57 1.48 -18.60
N ALA A 230 -11.31 1.81 -17.53
CA ALA A 230 -11.48 3.19 -17.08
C ALA A 230 -10.15 3.84 -16.65
N PHE A 231 -9.26 3.07 -16.03
CA PHE A 231 -7.92 3.53 -15.64
C PHE A 231 -7.08 3.91 -16.87
N LEU A 232 -7.06 3.05 -17.89
CA LEU A 232 -6.33 3.31 -19.15
C LEU A 232 -6.94 4.50 -19.93
N ALA A 233 -8.25 4.55 -20.04
CA ALA A 233 -8.96 5.63 -20.75
C ALA A 233 -8.84 6.99 -20.02
N GLY A 234 -8.75 6.97 -18.70
CA GLY A 234 -8.61 8.16 -17.85
C GLY A 234 -7.18 8.66 -17.67
N ARG A 235 -6.18 7.97 -18.20
CA ARG A 235 -4.76 8.21 -17.92
C ARG A 235 -4.33 9.68 -18.03
N GLU A 236 -4.71 10.36 -19.11
CA GLU A 236 -4.31 11.76 -19.35
C GLU A 236 -4.83 12.73 -18.27
N LYS A 237 -5.95 12.40 -17.61
CA LYS A 237 -6.54 13.23 -16.55
C LYS A 237 -5.84 13.04 -15.20
N ILE A 238 -5.07 11.97 -15.04
CA ILE A 238 -4.41 11.59 -13.79
C ILE A 238 -2.88 11.54 -13.90
N LEU A 239 -2.29 12.13 -14.94
CA LEU A 239 -0.82 12.14 -15.13
C LEU A 239 -0.07 12.71 -13.92
N SER A 240 -0.59 13.76 -13.28
CA SER A 240 -0.01 14.32 -12.07
C SER A 240 -0.02 13.33 -10.89
N TRP A 241 -1.08 12.54 -10.76
CA TRP A 241 -1.16 11.51 -9.74
C TRP A 241 -0.23 10.32 -10.04
N ILE A 242 -0.11 9.95 -11.33
CA ILE A 242 0.86 8.92 -11.74
C ILE A 242 2.29 9.37 -11.42
N ALA A 243 2.63 10.63 -11.71
CA ALA A 243 3.94 11.20 -11.39
C ALA A 243 4.23 11.19 -9.89
N GLU A 244 3.22 11.46 -9.05
CA GLU A 244 3.35 11.56 -7.59
C GLU A 244 3.35 10.19 -6.88
N TYR A 245 2.52 9.23 -7.36
CA TYR A 245 2.25 8.00 -6.60
C TYR A 245 2.81 6.72 -7.25
N SER A 246 3.37 6.80 -8.46
CA SER A 246 3.99 5.65 -9.14
C SER A 246 5.46 5.53 -8.75
N PRO A 247 5.90 4.47 -8.06
CA PRO A 247 7.31 4.33 -7.67
C PRO A 247 8.28 4.47 -8.84
N TYR A 248 7.94 3.89 -10.00
CA TYR A 248 8.76 3.97 -11.21
C TYR A 248 9.02 5.41 -11.68
N ALA A 249 8.05 6.30 -11.52
CA ALA A 249 8.15 7.70 -11.95
C ALA A 249 9.04 8.55 -11.03
N LEU A 250 9.29 8.07 -9.79
CA LEU A 250 9.98 8.82 -8.75
C LEU A 250 11.48 8.50 -8.64
N VAL A 251 11.97 7.45 -9.34
CA VAL A 251 13.36 7.00 -9.19
C VAL A 251 14.35 8.10 -9.54
N THR A 252 15.20 8.45 -8.58
CA THR A 252 16.29 9.43 -8.72
C THR A 252 17.63 8.84 -8.28
N ARG A 253 18.73 9.53 -8.58
CA ARG A 253 20.09 9.02 -8.32
C ARG A 253 20.44 8.88 -6.85
N ASP A 254 19.80 9.64 -5.96
CA ASP A 254 20.07 9.64 -4.51
C ASP A 254 19.21 8.66 -3.73
N ASP A 255 18.43 7.83 -4.44
CA ASP A 255 17.55 6.84 -3.82
C ASP A 255 18.32 5.66 -3.23
N PRO A 256 17.74 5.05 -2.17
CA PRO A 256 18.37 3.92 -1.51
C PRO A 256 18.32 2.65 -2.37
N PRO A 257 19.21 1.68 -2.10
CA PRO A 257 19.19 0.40 -2.78
C PRO A 257 17.90 -0.37 -2.47
N VAL A 258 17.41 -1.10 -3.48
CA VAL A 258 16.18 -1.89 -3.37
C VAL A 258 16.38 -3.35 -3.78
N TYR A 259 15.54 -4.22 -3.22
CA TYR A 259 15.46 -5.65 -3.51
C TYR A 259 14.03 -6.02 -3.86
N LEU A 260 13.85 -6.77 -4.95
CA LEU A 260 12.54 -7.26 -5.39
C LEU A 260 12.59 -8.77 -5.60
N ILE A 261 11.54 -9.47 -5.13
CA ILE A 261 11.37 -10.90 -5.39
C ILE A 261 9.99 -11.20 -5.97
N TYR A 262 9.96 -12.10 -6.97
CA TYR A 262 8.73 -12.57 -7.62
C TYR A 262 8.73 -14.09 -7.69
N SER A 263 7.53 -14.69 -7.75
CA SER A 263 7.31 -16.14 -7.72
C SER A 263 7.44 -16.83 -9.09
N ALA A 264 7.51 -16.06 -10.18
CA ALA A 264 7.62 -16.56 -11.55
C ALA A 264 8.62 -15.72 -12.36
N PRO A 265 9.26 -16.30 -13.39
CA PRO A 265 10.15 -15.55 -14.27
C PRO A 265 9.39 -14.50 -15.09
N PRO A 266 10.06 -13.43 -15.55
CA PRO A 266 9.44 -12.42 -16.39
C PRO A 266 9.16 -12.95 -17.80
N ALA A 267 8.10 -12.39 -18.43
CA ALA A 267 7.85 -12.53 -19.87
C ALA A 267 7.20 -11.22 -20.36
N LEU A 268 8.07 -10.24 -20.64
CA LEU A 268 7.65 -8.90 -21.09
C LEU A 268 6.84 -8.98 -22.39
N GLY A 269 5.76 -8.20 -22.45
CA GLY A 269 4.87 -8.13 -23.61
C GLY A 269 4.00 -9.38 -23.81
N GLN A 270 3.94 -10.28 -22.82
CA GLN A 270 3.12 -11.47 -22.85
C GLN A 270 2.13 -11.52 -21.69
N ASP A 271 1.00 -12.17 -21.91
CA ASP A 271 0.01 -12.43 -20.86
C ASP A 271 0.62 -13.27 -19.73
N GLN A 272 0.32 -12.90 -18.50
CA GLN A 272 0.82 -13.54 -17.29
C GLN A 272 -0.30 -14.27 -16.56
N LYS A 273 0.02 -15.40 -15.92
CA LYS A 273 -0.92 -16.12 -15.05
C LYS A 273 -1.36 -15.24 -13.87
N ASP A 274 -0.42 -14.51 -13.27
CA ASP A 274 -0.68 -13.47 -12.28
C ASP A 274 -0.16 -12.12 -12.81
N PRO A 275 -1.00 -11.37 -13.55
CA PRO A 275 -0.58 -10.09 -14.14
C PRO A 275 -0.39 -8.98 -13.12
N THR A 276 -0.81 -9.22 -11.85
CA THR A 276 -0.66 -8.25 -10.77
C THR A 276 0.70 -8.35 -10.08
N HIS A 277 1.27 -9.56 -9.96
CA HIS A 277 2.53 -9.81 -9.24
C HIS A 277 3.60 -10.40 -10.15
N THR A 278 3.65 -9.98 -11.42
CA THR A 278 4.62 -10.47 -12.41
C THR A 278 5.98 -9.81 -12.28
N ALA A 279 7.04 -10.57 -12.51
CA ALA A 279 8.42 -10.08 -12.55
C ALA A 279 8.69 -9.07 -13.69
N ASN A 280 7.76 -8.88 -14.63
CA ASN A 280 7.83 -7.82 -15.64
C ASN A 280 7.98 -6.44 -15.00
N PHE A 281 7.28 -6.19 -13.89
CA PHE A 281 7.42 -4.96 -13.10
C PHE A 281 8.83 -4.82 -12.53
N GLY A 282 9.40 -5.92 -12.02
CA GLY A 282 10.74 -5.94 -11.45
C GLY A 282 11.83 -5.66 -12.49
N VAL A 283 11.74 -6.30 -13.68
CA VAL A 283 12.69 -6.08 -14.78
C VAL A 283 12.69 -4.61 -15.19
N LYS A 284 11.53 -4.02 -15.40
CA LYS A 284 11.43 -2.62 -15.83
C LYS A 284 11.94 -1.65 -14.77
N LEU A 285 11.68 -1.91 -13.50
CA LEU A 285 12.28 -1.10 -12.45
C LEU A 285 13.80 -1.28 -12.37
N GLN A 286 14.32 -2.50 -12.48
CA GLN A 286 15.76 -2.74 -12.47
C GLN A 286 16.48 -2.05 -13.62
N GLU A 287 15.92 -2.08 -14.85
CA GLU A 287 16.44 -1.35 -16.00
C GLU A 287 16.48 0.16 -15.71
N HIS A 288 15.42 0.71 -15.13
CA HIS A 288 15.34 2.13 -14.80
C HIS A 288 16.31 2.54 -13.69
N CYS A 289 16.40 1.74 -12.62
CA CYS A 289 17.37 1.91 -11.55
C CYS A 289 18.81 1.89 -12.07
N ALA A 290 19.15 0.95 -12.98
CA ALA A 290 20.46 0.88 -13.60
C ALA A 290 20.80 2.13 -14.41
N ALA A 291 19.81 2.68 -15.16
CA ALA A 291 19.97 3.91 -15.92
C ALA A 291 20.18 5.16 -15.04
N THR A 292 19.61 5.16 -13.82
CA THR A 292 19.73 6.27 -12.85
C THR A 292 20.87 6.08 -11.85
N GLY A 293 21.51 4.90 -11.80
CA GLY A 293 22.60 4.59 -10.87
C GLY A 293 22.15 4.09 -9.51
N VAL A 294 20.89 3.67 -9.36
CA VAL A 294 20.34 3.08 -8.14
C VAL A 294 20.58 1.55 -8.13
N ALA A 295 21.07 1.01 -7.03
CA ALA A 295 21.26 -0.43 -6.89
C ALA A 295 19.89 -1.14 -6.73
N CYS A 296 19.61 -2.10 -7.63
CA CYS A 296 18.35 -2.86 -7.63
C CYS A 296 18.65 -4.36 -7.83
N GLU A 297 18.45 -5.16 -6.77
CA GLU A 297 18.55 -6.62 -6.84
C GLU A 297 17.17 -7.20 -7.19
N LEU A 298 17.11 -7.98 -8.27
CA LEU A 298 15.88 -8.62 -8.73
C LEU A 298 16.02 -10.15 -8.67
N VAL A 299 15.07 -10.80 -8.00
CA VAL A 299 15.02 -12.24 -7.79
C VAL A 299 13.71 -12.82 -8.31
N TYR A 300 13.84 -13.92 -9.09
CA TYR A 300 12.75 -14.77 -9.56
C TYR A 300 13.31 -16.16 -9.87
N PRO A 301 12.50 -17.21 -10.06
CA PRO A 301 13.00 -18.54 -10.43
C PRO A 301 13.84 -18.49 -11.71
N GLY A 302 15.11 -18.87 -11.60
CA GLY A 302 16.07 -18.82 -12.71
C GLY A 302 16.77 -17.46 -12.89
N ALA A 303 16.60 -16.50 -11.97
CA ALA A 303 17.33 -15.24 -12.02
C ALA A 303 18.85 -15.45 -11.89
N PRO A 304 19.69 -14.76 -12.70
CA PRO A 304 21.14 -14.84 -12.57
C PRO A 304 21.63 -14.08 -11.34
N HIS A 305 22.75 -14.52 -10.76
CA HIS A 305 23.52 -13.79 -9.75
C HIS A 305 22.72 -13.35 -8.49
N VAL A 306 21.82 -14.21 -7.99
CA VAL A 306 21.06 -13.95 -6.75
C VAL A 306 22.01 -13.87 -5.56
N LYS A 307 22.12 -12.70 -4.91
CA LYS A 307 22.95 -12.50 -3.71
C LYS A 307 22.18 -12.82 -2.44
N HIS A 308 20.90 -12.46 -2.40
CA HIS A 308 20.03 -12.66 -1.24
C HIS A 308 18.79 -13.46 -1.65
N ALA A 309 18.56 -14.59 -0.97
CA ALA A 309 17.45 -15.48 -1.33
C ALA A 309 16.08 -14.95 -0.87
N THR A 310 16.04 -14.05 0.12
CA THR A 310 14.80 -13.56 0.72
C THR A 310 14.89 -12.07 1.06
N PRO A 311 13.75 -11.36 1.19
CA PRO A 311 13.73 -9.99 1.71
C PRO A 311 14.41 -9.86 3.07
N THR A 312 14.22 -10.84 3.96
CA THR A 312 14.83 -10.86 5.30
C THR A 312 16.36 -10.93 5.22
N SER A 313 16.92 -11.81 4.38
CA SER A 313 18.38 -11.92 4.22
C SER A 313 18.99 -10.64 3.65
N TYR A 314 18.31 -9.99 2.70
CA TYR A 314 18.72 -8.69 2.16
C TYR A 314 18.67 -7.60 3.23
N LEU A 315 17.58 -7.50 4.00
CA LEU A 315 17.46 -6.52 5.08
C LEU A 315 18.55 -6.70 6.13
N ILE A 316 18.84 -7.93 6.54
CA ILE A 316 19.91 -8.21 7.52
C ILE A 316 21.27 -7.74 6.98
N ALA A 317 21.60 -8.12 5.75
CA ALA A 317 22.87 -7.75 5.14
C ALA A 317 23.00 -6.21 5.02
N THR A 318 21.95 -5.55 4.49
CA THR A 318 22.01 -4.12 4.17
C THR A 318 21.91 -3.22 5.41
N LEU A 319 21.05 -3.55 6.38
CA LEU A 319 20.89 -2.76 7.61
C LEU A 319 22.08 -2.89 8.56
N LYS A 320 22.85 -3.97 8.48
CA LYS A 320 24.09 -4.16 9.27
C LYS A 320 25.34 -3.62 8.57
N ALA A 321 25.26 -3.32 7.27
CA ALA A 321 26.39 -2.74 6.55
C ALA A 321 26.66 -1.31 7.05
N LYS A 322 27.95 -0.97 7.21
CA LYS A 322 28.36 0.42 7.35
C LYS A 322 28.31 1.06 5.96
N ARG A 323 27.70 2.23 5.81
CA ARG A 323 27.98 3.05 4.63
C ARG A 323 29.39 3.60 4.79
N GLY A 324 30.22 3.31 3.81
CA GLY A 324 31.55 3.93 3.71
C GLY A 324 31.48 5.42 3.50
#